data_e74f5d38dd2e430adc612732b085b0a2
#
_entry.id   e74f5d38dd2e430adc612732b085b0a2
#
_cell.length_a   1.000
_cell.length_b   1.000
_cell.length_c   1.000
_cell.angle_alpha   90.00
_cell.angle_beta   90.00
_cell.angle_gamma   90.00
#
_symmetry.space_group_name_H-M   'P 1'
#
loop_
_entity.id
_entity.type
_entity.pdbx_description
1 polymer ?
#
loop_
_entity_poly.entity_id
_entity_poly.type
_entity_poly.pdbx_seq_one_letter_code
_entity_poly.pdbx_strand_id
1 'polypeptide(L)'
;MAKYVLGKKQSSKNEDFVKAWNNIEQLISREEAERLVADAVSDIKAKTAGKNVAYAWSGGKDSLALQVVCERAGIDKCVLCTASKIEYPGFVDWCKAHAPKGLTIVDNPKLDIKYVVDHPDMLFPVNSKYAAQWFHILQHRGQAIYFKEQHLDIICLGRRLQDGNHVGGKGQNIYTDAKGVTRFSPIAHWKHEDVMAVIHYFLNRQVPPPIRLEERFCCRHGSVASSSMGRHSAKWLARALGHQPINGA
;
A
#
# COMPACT_ATOMS: atom_id res chain seq x y z
N MET A 1 -0.47 8.32 28.31
CA MET A 1 0.54 7.69 27.43
C MET A 1 0.78 8.58 26.22
N ALA A 2 1.98 8.50 25.59
CA ALA A 2 2.22 9.22 24.36
C ALA A 2 1.31 8.65 23.25
N LYS A 3 0.61 9.54 22.50
CA LYS A 3 -0.30 9.18 21.40
C LYS A 3 0.39 8.39 20.29
N TYR A 4 1.62 8.75 19.98
CA TYR A 4 2.43 8.11 18.94
C TYR A 4 3.62 7.41 19.58
N VAL A 5 3.62 6.08 19.53
CA VAL A 5 4.66 5.21 20.12
C VAL A 5 5.51 4.54 19.07
N LEU A 6 5.05 4.51 17.81
CA LEU A 6 5.78 3.95 16.69
C LEU A 6 6.65 5.02 16.04
N GLY A 7 7.95 4.74 15.95
CA GLY A 7 8.93 5.59 15.27
C GLY A 7 8.84 5.52 13.75
N LYS A 8 9.90 5.97 13.06
CA LYS A 8 10.05 5.74 11.62
C LYS A 8 10.09 4.23 11.36
N LYS A 9 9.62 3.82 10.19
CA LYS A 9 9.47 2.41 9.79
C LYS A 9 10.69 1.52 10.07
N GLN A 10 11.90 2.08 9.98
CA GLN A 10 13.15 1.35 10.19
C GLN A 10 13.50 1.13 11.67
N SER A 11 12.86 1.87 12.59
CA SER A 11 13.16 1.81 14.02
C SER A 11 12.15 1.01 14.84
N SER A 12 11.01 0.62 14.25
CA SER A 12 9.96 -0.13 14.96
C SER A 12 9.97 -1.60 14.56
N LYS A 13 9.91 -2.49 15.54
CA LYS A 13 9.83 -3.94 15.36
C LYS A 13 8.38 -4.39 15.17
N ASN A 14 8.19 -5.65 14.76
CA ASN A 14 6.86 -6.24 14.61
C ASN A 14 6.07 -6.22 15.91
N GLU A 15 6.75 -6.53 17.03
CA GLU A 15 6.13 -6.55 18.36
C GLU A 15 5.60 -5.18 18.77
N ASP A 16 6.25 -4.08 18.36
CA ASP A 16 5.81 -2.72 18.64
C ASP A 16 4.50 -2.42 17.91
N PHE A 17 4.36 -2.91 16.69
CA PHE A 17 3.12 -2.77 15.93
C PHE A 17 1.98 -3.61 16.51
N VAL A 18 2.26 -4.83 16.96
CA VAL A 18 1.26 -5.68 17.63
C VAL A 18 0.79 -5.02 18.92
N LYS A 19 1.73 -4.49 19.73
CA LYS A 19 1.39 -3.74 20.95
C LYS A 19 0.54 -2.51 20.65
N ALA A 20 0.91 -1.71 19.64
CA ALA A 20 0.15 -0.54 19.25
C ALA A 20 -1.25 -0.91 18.78
N TRP A 21 -1.39 -1.99 18.00
CA TRP A 21 -2.70 -2.49 17.57
C TRP A 21 -3.59 -2.92 18.73
N ASN A 22 -3.05 -3.69 19.66
CA ASN A 22 -3.81 -4.18 20.81
C ASN A 22 -4.24 -3.06 21.77
N ASN A 23 -3.59 -1.91 21.71
CA ASN A 23 -3.90 -0.73 22.53
C ASN A 23 -4.42 0.45 21.69
N ILE A 24 -4.89 0.21 20.47
CA ILE A 24 -5.15 1.29 19.50
C ILE A 24 -6.22 2.28 20.01
N GLU A 25 -7.24 1.80 20.71
CA GLU A 25 -8.30 2.62 21.28
C GLU A 25 -7.81 3.56 22.40
N GLN A 26 -6.71 3.20 23.07
CA GLN A 26 -6.05 4.04 24.08
C GLN A 26 -5.11 5.07 23.46
N LEU A 27 -4.59 4.79 22.24
CA LEU A 27 -3.68 5.68 21.52
C LEU A 27 -4.42 6.72 20.69
N ILE A 28 -5.47 6.30 19.98
CA ILE A 28 -6.30 7.14 19.11
C ILE A 28 -7.75 6.82 19.39
N SER A 29 -8.51 7.82 19.83
CA SER A 29 -9.94 7.65 20.08
C SER A 29 -10.72 7.55 18.75
N ARG A 30 -11.96 7.06 18.84
CA ARG A 30 -12.84 7.00 17.67
C ARG A 30 -13.11 8.39 17.09
N GLU A 31 -13.32 9.39 17.95
CA GLU A 31 -13.57 10.77 17.55
C GLU A 31 -12.35 11.39 16.84
N GLU A 32 -11.14 11.01 17.26
CA GLU A 32 -9.93 11.42 16.56
C GLU A 32 -9.80 10.76 15.19
N ALA A 33 -10.09 9.47 15.10
CA ALA A 33 -10.09 8.75 13.82
C ALA A 33 -11.15 9.31 12.85
N GLU A 34 -12.34 9.67 13.36
CA GLU A 34 -13.39 10.37 12.57
C GLU A 34 -12.90 11.72 12.05
N ARG A 35 -12.20 12.53 12.86
CA ARG A 35 -11.64 13.81 12.43
C ARG A 35 -10.58 13.61 11.35
N LEU A 36 -9.64 12.68 11.54
CA LEU A 36 -8.62 12.36 10.55
C LEU A 36 -9.24 12.00 9.19
N VAL A 37 -10.28 11.18 9.22
CA VAL A 37 -11.02 10.79 8.01
C VAL A 37 -11.76 11.98 7.40
N ALA A 38 -12.45 12.79 8.22
CA ALA A 38 -13.17 13.97 7.74
C ALA A 38 -12.24 14.99 7.05
N ASP A 39 -11.08 15.27 7.65
CA ASP A 39 -10.08 16.17 7.09
C ASP A 39 -9.53 15.64 5.75
N ALA A 40 -9.20 14.35 5.68
CA ALA A 40 -8.73 13.74 4.43
C ALA A 40 -9.81 13.72 3.34
N VAL A 41 -11.06 13.45 3.69
CA VAL A 41 -12.22 13.51 2.77
C VAL A 41 -12.43 14.93 2.26
N SER A 42 -12.33 15.93 3.12
CA SER A 42 -12.42 17.35 2.74
C SER A 42 -11.32 17.74 1.75
N ASP A 43 -10.07 17.34 2.02
CA ASP A 43 -8.92 17.58 1.11
C ASP A 43 -9.11 16.88 -0.24
N ILE A 44 -9.60 15.62 -0.24
CA ILE A 44 -9.94 14.90 -1.46
C ILE A 44 -10.98 15.70 -2.27
N LYS A 45 -12.13 16.03 -1.67
CA LYS A 45 -13.21 16.73 -2.35
C LYS A 45 -12.76 18.07 -2.93
N ALA A 46 -11.95 18.83 -2.18
CA ALA A 46 -11.43 20.13 -2.65
C ALA A 46 -10.50 19.99 -3.86
N LYS A 47 -9.62 18.98 -3.88
CA LYS A 47 -8.62 18.81 -4.94
C LYS A 47 -9.12 18.03 -6.15
N THR A 48 -10.22 17.29 -6.00
CA THR A 48 -10.74 16.39 -7.03
C THR A 48 -12.08 16.80 -7.62
N ALA A 49 -12.63 17.97 -7.23
CA ALA A 49 -13.89 18.45 -7.74
C ALA A 49 -13.90 18.52 -9.29
N GLY A 50 -14.90 17.90 -9.92
CA GLY A 50 -15.05 17.85 -11.37
C GLY A 50 -14.03 17.00 -12.11
N LYS A 51 -13.21 16.20 -11.41
CA LYS A 51 -12.15 15.36 -11.98
C LYS A 51 -12.52 13.87 -11.95
N ASN A 52 -12.00 13.14 -12.94
CA ASN A 52 -12.09 11.68 -12.96
C ASN A 52 -10.95 11.07 -12.11
N VAL A 53 -11.32 10.45 -10.99
CA VAL A 53 -10.38 10.05 -9.95
C VAL A 53 -10.51 8.57 -9.63
N ALA A 54 -9.39 7.94 -9.33
CA ALA A 54 -9.34 6.59 -8.79
C ALA A 54 -8.31 6.52 -7.65
N TYR A 55 -8.28 5.40 -6.93
CA TYR A 55 -7.24 5.15 -5.94
C TYR A 55 -6.51 3.82 -6.18
N ALA A 56 -5.24 3.76 -5.79
CA ALA A 56 -4.46 2.54 -5.84
C ALA A 56 -4.70 1.71 -4.58
N TRP A 57 -5.07 0.45 -4.77
CA TRP A 57 -5.34 -0.49 -3.70
C TRP A 57 -4.39 -1.70 -3.79
N SER A 58 -3.84 -2.13 -2.68
CA SER A 58 -2.90 -3.27 -2.61
C SER A 58 -3.21 -4.24 -1.47
N GLY A 59 -4.33 -4.06 -0.75
CA GLY A 59 -4.64 -4.81 0.45
C GLY A 59 -3.70 -4.55 1.65
N GLY A 60 -2.64 -3.76 1.47
CA GLY A 60 -1.77 -3.33 2.56
C GLY A 60 -2.45 -2.27 3.44
N LYS A 61 -1.99 -2.12 4.71
CA LYS A 61 -2.62 -1.24 5.70
C LYS A 61 -2.88 0.20 5.19
N ASP A 62 -1.92 0.78 4.47
CA ASP A 62 -2.03 2.15 3.99
C ASP A 62 -3.07 2.27 2.87
N SER A 63 -3.19 1.26 2.01
CA SER A 63 -4.23 1.22 0.97
C SER A 63 -5.62 0.90 1.53
N LEU A 64 -5.71 0.17 2.64
CA LEU A 64 -6.98 -0.05 3.34
C LEU A 64 -7.48 1.25 4.01
N ALA A 65 -6.59 2.00 4.65
CA ALA A 65 -6.95 3.30 5.20
C ALA A 65 -7.30 4.32 4.09
N LEU A 66 -6.56 4.29 2.97
CA LEU A 66 -6.88 5.08 1.78
C LEU A 66 -8.27 4.74 1.22
N GLN A 67 -8.63 3.46 1.16
CA GLN A 67 -9.96 3.00 0.74
C GLN A 67 -11.06 3.68 1.55
N VAL A 68 -10.94 3.70 2.88
CA VAL A 68 -11.94 4.35 3.75
C VAL A 68 -12.17 5.82 3.37
N VAL A 69 -11.10 6.58 3.18
CA VAL A 69 -11.25 8.02 2.87
C VAL A 69 -11.72 8.25 1.44
N CYS A 70 -11.27 7.44 0.47
CA CYS A 70 -11.70 7.56 -0.92
C CYS A 70 -13.17 7.19 -1.10
N GLU A 71 -13.63 6.08 -0.54
CA GLU A 71 -15.04 5.66 -0.59
C GLU A 71 -15.95 6.69 0.08
N ARG A 72 -15.56 7.24 1.24
CA ARG A 72 -16.30 8.33 1.90
C ARG A 72 -16.30 9.66 1.11
N ALA A 73 -15.30 9.87 0.28
CA ALA A 73 -15.27 11.00 -0.64
C ALA A 73 -16.08 10.79 -1.92
N GLY A 74 -16.63 9.59 -2.14
CA GLY A 74 -17.40 9.21 -3.33
C GLY A 74 -16.54 8.69 -4.48
N ILE A 75 -15.29 8.28 -4.21
CA ILE A 75 -14.40 7.66 -5.21
C ILE A 75 -14.51 6.15 -5.06
N ASP A 76 -15.09 5.48 -6.04
CA ASP A 76 -15.33 4.02 -6.08
C ASP A 76 -14.35 3.27 -7.01
N LYS A 77 -13.75 3.98 -7.99
CA LYS A 77 -12.78 3.39 -8.90
C LYS A 77 -11.46 3.10 -8.19
N CYS A 78 -10.97 1.87 -8.29
CA CYS A 78 -9.66 1.55 -7.74
C CYS A 78 -8.89 0.55 -8.59
N VAL A 79 -7.57 0.50 -8.40
CA VAL A 79 -6.66 -0.36 -9.17
C VAL A 79 -5.73 -1.16 -8.28
N LEU A 80 -5.63 -2.46 -8.55
CA LEU A 80 -4.58 -3.35 -8.07
C LEU A 80 -3.62 -3.64 -9.22
N CYS A 81 -2.34 -3.32 -9.04
CA CYS A 81 -1.28 -3.70 -9.98
C CYS A 81 -0.60 -4.97 -9.48
N THR A 82 -0.61 -6.03 -10.28
CA THR A 82 -0.10 -7.35 -9.87
C THR A 82 0.74 -8.01 -10.97
N ALA A 83 1.39 -9.10 -10.62
CA ALA A 83 2.04 -10.05 -11.52
C ALA A 83 1.52 -11.45 -11.18
N SER A 84 0.35 -11.78 -11.67
CA SER A 84 -0.44 -12.96 -11.26
C SER A 84 0.32 -14.28 -11.34
N LYS A 85 1.27 -14.41 -12.28
CA LYS A 85 2.06 -15.64 -12.47
C LYS A 85 3.10 -15.89 -11.37
N ILE A 86 3.48 -14.85 -10.61
CA ILE A 86 4.49 -14.93 -9.55
C ILE A 86 3.99 -14.42 -8.20
N GLU A 87 2.72 -14.01 -8.15
CA GLU A 87 2.09 -13.55 -6.92
C GLU A 87 1.79 -14.71 -5.98
N TYR A 88 1.85 -14.46 -4.68
CA TYR A 88 1.49 -15.45 -3.68
C TYR A 88 0.00 -15.83 -3.81
N PRO A 89 -0.33 -17.11 -4.06
CA PRO A 89 -1.73 -17.53 -4.34
C PRO A 89 -2.70 -17.12 -3.24
N GLY A 90 -2.34 -17.31 -1.97
CA GLY A 90 -3.20 -16.89 -0.83
C GLY A 90 -3.48 -15.40 -0.77
N PHE A 91 -2.59 -14.55 -1.31
CA PHE A 91 -2.86 -13.13 -1.45
C PHE A 91 -3.89 -12.85 -2.56
N VAL A 92 -3.78 -13.55 -3.69
CA VAL A 92 -4.74 -13.42 -4.80
C VAL A 92 -6.14 -13.82 -4.34
N ASP A 93 -6.26 -14.92 -3.61
CA ASP A 93 -7.54 -15.40 -3.07
C ASP A 93 -8.10 -14.42 -2.02
N TRP A 94 -7.24 -13.88 -1.17
CA TRP A 94 -7.64 -12.85 -0.23
C TRP A 94 -8.13 -11.58 -0.95
N CYS A 95 -7.43 -11.13 -1.99
CA CYS A 95 -7.86 -9.99 -2.79
C CYS A 95 -9.25 -10.22 -3.42
N LYS A 96 -9.50 -11.40 -3.99
CA LYS A 96 -10.82 -11.74 -4.57
C LYS A 96 -11.94 -11.66 -3.53
N ALA A 97 -11.66 -12.10 -2.30
CA ALA A 97 -12.65 -12.14 -1.21
C ALA A 97 -12.91 -10.77 -0.56
N HIS A 98 -11.93 -9.86 -0.59
CA HIS A 98 -11.95 -8.60 0.18
C HIS A 98 -11.76 -7.34 -0.67
N ALA A 99 -11.75 -7.49 -1.99
CA ALA A 99 -11.57 -6.37 -2.90
C ALA A 99 -12.70 -5.34 -2.80
N PRO A 100 -12.40 -4.05 -2.94
CA PRO A 100 -13.42 -3.03 -3.16
C PRO A 100 -14.24 -3.34 -4.41
N LYS A 101 -15.51 -2.94 -4.41
CA LYS A 101 -16.43 -3.24 -5.54
C LYS A 101 -15.94 -2.71 -6.89
N GLY A 102 -15.28 -1.57 -6.91
CA GLY A 102 -14.76 -0.92 -8.13
C GLY A 102 -13.35 -1.35 -8.52
N LEU A 103 -12.84 -2.47 -8.01
CA LEU A 103 -11.48 -2.90 -8.26
C LEU A 103 -11.26 -3.35 -9.71
N THR A 104 -10.31 -2.71 -10.38
CA THR A 104 -9.71 -3.17 -11.64
C THR A 104 -8.33 -3.78 -11.35
N ILE A 105 -8.05 -4.94 -11.92
CA ILE A 105 -6.75 -5.60 -11.79
C ILE A 105 -5.96 -5.35 -13.07
N VAL A 106 -4.78 -4.71 -12.93
CA VAL A 106 -3.82 -4.53 -14.02
C VAL A 106 -2.66 -5.48 -13.80
N ASP A 107 -2.64 -6.56 -14.58
CA ASP A 107 -1.61 -7.57 -14.50
C ASP A 107 -0.37 -7.22 -15.33
N ASN A 108 0.79 -7.74 -14.94
CA ASN A 108 1.98 -7.72 -15.77
C ASN A 108 2.36 -9.15 -16.18
N PRO A 109 1.84 -9.65 -17.30
CA PRO A 109 2.05 -11.04 -17.74
C PRO A 109 3.48 -11.37 -18.15
N LYS A 110 4.35 -10.33 -18.30
CA LYS A 110 5.80 -10.50 -18.59
C LYS A 110 6.59 -10.88 -17.35
N LEU A 111 6.03 -10.65 -16.16
CA LEU A 111 6.64 -11.07 -14.90
C LEU A 111 6.20 -12.48 -14.57
N ASP A 112 7.00 -13.45 -15.01
CA ASP A 112 6.83 -14.87 -14.75
C ASP A 112 8.10 -15.47 -14.11
N ILE A 113 8.09 -16.78 -13.88
CA ILE A 113 9.22 -17.51 -13.30
C ILE A 113 10.48 -17.32 -14.15
N LYS A 114 10.36 -17.35 -15.47
CA LYS A 114 11.50 -17.15 -16.37
C LYS A 114 12.12 -15.77 -16.17
N TYR A 115 11.31 -14.72 -16.07
CA TYR A 115 11.81 -13.37 -15.79
C TYR A 115 12.63 -13.32 -14.51
N VAL A 116 12.16 -13.99 -13.44
CA VAL A 116 12.84 -14.01 -12.14
C VAL A 116 14.16 -14.78 -12.21
N VAL A 117 14.18 -15.90 -12.94
CA VAL A 117 15.41 -16.70 -13.16
C VAL A 117 16.45 -15.89 -13.93
N ASP A 118 16.00 -15.14 -14.94
CA ASP A 118 16.88 -14.28 -15.75
C ASP A 118 17.37 -13.03 -14.97
N HIS A 119 16.72 -12.67 -13.85
CA HIS A 119 17.05 -11.51 -13.01
C HIS A 119 17.16 -11.89 -11.52
N PRO A 120 18.12 -12.72 -11.13
CA PRO A 120 18.21 -13.26 -9.78
C PRO A 120 18.38 -12.18 -8.69
N ASP A 121 19.01 -11.05 -9.03
CA ASP A 121 19.19 -9.91 -8.13
C ASP A 121 17.85 -9.27 -7.67
N MET A 122 16.77 -9.54 -8.39
CA MET A 122 15.45 -9.05 -8.04
C MET A 122 14.72 -9.94 -7.04
N LEU A 123 15.12 -11.21 -6.85
CA LEU A 123 14.53 -12.12 -5.87
C LEU A 123 14.72 -11.63 -4.44
N PHE A 124 15.94 -11.19 -4.15
CA PHE A 124 16.32 -10.67 -2.84
C PHE A 124 17.04 -9.34 -3.03
N PRO A 125 16.31 -8.24 -3.23
CA PRO A 125 16.94 -6.96 -3.51
C PRO A 125 17.82 -6.54 -2.33
N VAL A 126 19.12 -6.60 -2.56
CA VAL A 126 20.15 -6.24 -1.57
C VAL A 126 20.33 -4.74 -1.40
N ASN A 127 19.76 -3.95 -2.30
CA ASN A 127 19.86 -2.50 -2.26
C ASN A 127 18.56 -1.81 -2.75
N SER A 128 18.49 -0.51 -2.52
CA SER A 128 17.34 0.32 -2.90
C SER A 128 17.06 0.37 -4.41
N LYS A 129 18.09 0.21 -5.25
CA LYS A 129 17.96 0.23 -6.72
C LYS A 129 17.12 -0.96 -7.20
N TYR A 130 17.44 -2.17 -6.79
CA TYR A 130 16.68 -3.37 -7.15
C TYR A 130 15.28 -3.39 -6.52
N ALA A 131 15.17 -2.92 -5.28
CA ALA A 131 13.86 -2.75 -4.64
C ALA A 131 12.97 -1.75 -5.41
N ALA A 132 13.55 -0.66 -5.93
CA ALA A 132 12.85 0.32 -6.75
C ALA A 132 12.41 -0.25 -8.10
N GLN A 133 13.17 -1.18 -8.70
CA GLN A 133 12.78 -1.81 -9.95
C GLN A 133 11.45 -2.55 -9.85
N TRP A 134 11.21 -3.34 -8.79
CA TRP A 134 9.91 -3.98 -8.56
C TRP A 134 8.77 -2.98 -8.55
N PHE A 135 8.99 -1.85 -7.89
CA PHE A 135 8.01 -0.79 -7.83
C PHE A 135 7.71 -0.20 -9.22
N HIS A 136 8.75 0.02 -10.04
CA HIS A 136 8.58 0.58 -11.37
C HIS A 136 7.90 -0.38 -12.35
N ILE A 137 8.29 -1.66 -12.37
CA ILE A 137 7.75 -2.63 -13.34
C ILE A 137 6.35 -3.14 -12.97
N LEU A 138 5.97 -3.07 -11.70
CA LEU A 138 4.66 -3.51 -11.22
C LEU A 138 3.73 -2.31 -11.07
N GLN A 139 3.99 -1.47 -10.09
CA GLN A 139 3.03 -0.46 -9.67
C GLN A 139 3.02 0.77 -10.56
N HIS A 140 4.16 1.38 -10.84
CA HIS A 140 4.20 2.57 -11.70
C HIS A 140 3.72 2.27 -13.10
N ARG A 141 4.09 1.10 -13.64
CA ARG A 141 3.61 0.66 -14.96
C ARG A 141 2.10 0.44 -14.94
N GLY A 142 1.60 -0.35 -14.02
CA GLY A 142 0.17 -0.67 -13.93
C GLY A 142 -0.69 0.56 -13.68
N GLN A 143 -0.26 1.44 -12.78
CA GLN A 143 -0.96 2.71 -12.51
C GLN A 143 -0.99 3.61 -13.73
N ALA A 144 0.11 3.71 -14.51
CA ALA A 144 0.15 4.54 -15.71
C ALA A 144 -0.74 3.99 -16.83
N ILE A 145 -0.83 2.67 -16.99
CA ILE A 145 -1.76 2.02 -17.92
C ILE A 145 -3.19 2.34 -17.51
N TYR A 146 -3.56 2.06 -16.28
CA TYR A 146 -4.91 2.30 -15.76
C TYR A 146 -5.31 3.76 -15.85
N PHE A 147 -4.40 4.67 -15.48
CA PHE A 147 -4.60 6.12 -15.58
C PHE A 147 -5.00 6.54 -17.01
N LYS A 148 -4.27 6.03 -18.00
CA LYS A 148 -4.54 6.35 -19.41
C LYS A 148 -5.83 5.70 -19.92
N GLU A 149 -6.03 4.41 -19.66
CA GLU A 149 -7.18 3.65 -20.14
C GLU A 149 -8.51 4.16 -19.55
N GLN A 150 -8.49 4.59 -18.29
CA GLN A 150 -9.66 5.14 -17.62
C GLN A 150 -9.80 6.67 -17.79
N HIS A 151 -8.91 7.31 -18.56
CA HIS A 151 -8.90 8.77 -18.75
C HIS A 151 -8.93 9.52 -17.40
N LEU A 152 -8.11 9.07 -16.44
CA LEU A 152 -8.06 9.69 -15.12
C LEU A 152 -7.36 11.04 -15.16
N ASP A 153 -7.81 11.96 -14.30
CA ASP A 153 -7.12 13.20 -14.00
C ASP A 153 -6.18 13.03 -12.81
N ILE A 154 -6.59 12.21 -11.82
CA ILE A 154 -5.83 11.99 -10.58
C ILE A 154 -5.90 10.52 -10.16
N ILE A 155 -4.80 9.99 -9.64
CA ILE A 155 -4.76 8.74 -8.90
C ILE A 155 -4.33 8.97 -7.45
N CYS A 156 -5.18 8.59 -6.49
CA CYS A 156 -4.88 8.67 -5.07
C CYS A 156 -4.01 7.49 -4.63
N LEU A 157 -3.00 7.78 -3.81
CA LEU A 157 -2.02 6.80 -3.31
C LEU A 157 -1.95 6.82 -1.78
N GLY A 158 -1.83 5.65 -1.17
CA GLY A 158 -1.61 5.49 0.28
C GLY A 158 -0.16 5.76 0.70
N ARG A 159 0.50 6.78 0.12
CA ARG A 159 1.88 7.14 0.45
C ARG A 159 1.92 8.08 1.64
N ARG A 160 2.90 7.88 2.52
CA ARG A 160 3.07 8.71 3.71
C ARG A 160 4.52 9.16 3.86
N LEU A 161 4.70 10.35 4.42
CA LEU A 161 6.02 10.93 4.74
C LEU A 161 6.76 10.08 5.77
N GLN A 162 6.05 9.50 6.74
CA GLN A 162 6.65 8.65 7.78
C GLN A 162 7.35 7.42 7.20
N ASP A 163 6.91 6.93 6.04
CA ASP A 163 7.54 5.80 5.33
C ASP A 163 8.70 6.23 4.42
N GLY A 164 9.04 7.54 4.38
CA GLY A 164 10.06 8.09 3.49
C GLY A 164 9.63 8.18 2.03
N ASN A 165 8.33 8.08 1.74
CA ASN A 165 7.83 8.16 0.37
C ASN A 165 7.80 9.61 -0.14
N HIS A 166 8.06 9.78 -1.43
CA HIS A 166 7.77 11.03 -2.11
C HIS A 166 6.26 11.20 -2.30
N VAL A 167 5.71 12.28 -1.77
CA VAL A 167 4.27 12.59 -1.84
C VAL A 167 3.99 13.89 -2.60
N GLY A 168 5.00 14.71 -2.85
CA GLY A 168 4.97 16.02 -3.49
C GLY A 168 6.09 16.89 -2.96
N GLY A 169 6.38 18.01 -3.62
CA GLY A 169 7.39 18.99 -3.18
C GLY A 169 6.77 20.14 -2.37
N LYS A 170 7.59 20.85 -1.58
CA LYS A 170 7.19 22.08 -0.88
C LYS A 170 5.95 21.94 0.03
N GLY A 171 5.82 20.81 0.73
CA GLY A 171 4.68 20.55 1.62
C GLY A 171 3.39 20.15 0.91
N GLN A 172 3.39 20.03 -0.41
CA GLN A 172 2.24 19.53 -1.17
C GLN A 172 2.16 18.01 -1.10
N ASN A 173 0.94 17.48 -1.19
CA ASN A 173 0.66 16.05 -1.24
C ASN A 173 0.12 15.58 -2.60
N ILE A 174 0.28 16.43 -3.63
CA ILE A 174 -0.10 16.17 -5.02
C ILE A 174 1.04 16.60 -5.96
N TYR A 175 1.28 15.81 -6.99
CA TYR A 175 2.27 16.13 -8.04
C TYR A 175 1.97 15.35 -9.32
N THR A 176 2.45 15.86 -10.46
CA THR A 176 2.43 15.14 -11.74
C THR A 176 3.83 14.62 -12.04
N ASP A 177 3.95 13.34 -12.35
CA ASP A 177 5.23 12.72 -12.71
C ASP A 177 5.62 13.00 -14.18
N ALA A 178 6.85 12.60 -14.55
CA ALA A 178 7.37 12.81 -15.91
C ALA A 178 6.57 12.08 -17.02
N LYS A 179 5.68 11.16 -16.66
CA LYS A 179 4.79 10.44 -17.58
C LYS A 179 3.40 11.07 -17.67
N GLY A 180 3.20 12.23 -17.06
CA GLY A 180 1.93 12.95 -17.03
C GLY A 180 0.89 12.37 -16.06
N VAL A 181 1.29 11.43 -15.17
CA VAL A 181 0.38 10.84 -14.18
C VAL A 181 0.32 11.74 -12.95
N THR A 182 -0.84 12.31 -12.67
CA THR A 182 -1.06 13.10 -11.45
C THR A 182 -1.37 12.18 -10.27
N ARG A 183 -0.53 12.27 -9.24
CA ARG A 183 -0.57 11.46 -8.02
C ARG A 183 -0.91 12.34 -6.83
N PHE A 184 -1.88 11.90 -6.05
CA PHE A 184 -2.32 12.57 -4.84
C PHE A 184 -2.24 11.62 -3.65
N SER A 185 -1.70 12.09 -2.52
CA SER A 185 -1.54 11.30 -1.30
C SER A 185 -2.35 11.93 -0.14
N PRO A 186 -3.65 11.62 -0.03
CA PRO A 186 -4.53 12.25 0.96
C PRO A 186 -4.11 12.01 2.41
N ILE A 187 -3.48 10.86 2.66
CA ILE A 187 -3.02 10.43 4.00
C ILE A 187 -1.52 10.67 4.20
N ALA A 188 -0.91 11.61 3.45
CA ALA A 188 0.54 11.85 3.44
C ALA A 188 1.13 12.12 4.82
N HIS A 189 0.40 12.81 5.69
CA HIS A 189 0.84 13.22 7.03
C HIS A 189 0.46 12.24 8.16
N TRP A 190 -0.32 11.21 7.85
CA TRP A 190 -0.75 10.24 8.85
C TRP A 190 0.40 9.42 9.41
N LYS A 191 0.34 9.16 10.72
CA LYS A 191 1.25 8.25 11.41
C LYS A 191 0.78 6.81 11.28
N HIS A 192 1.59 5.86 11.75
CA HIS A 192 1.21 4.45 11.74
C HIS A 192 -0.05 4.20 12.56
N GLU A 193 -0.13 4.84 13.72
CA GLU A 193 -1.27 4.72 14.63
C GLU A 193 -2.55 5.29 14.01
N ASP A 194 -2.47 6.41 13.28
CA ASP A 194 -3.63 6.99 12.57
C ASP A 194 -4.20 6.00 11.55
N VAL A 195 -3.33 5.40 10.74
CA VAL A 195 -3.71 4.35 9.77
C VAL A 195 -4.34 3.15 10.48
N MET A 196 -3.73 2.71 11.59
CA MET A 196 -4.21 1.55 12.35
C MET A 196 -5.57 1.83 12.99
N ALA A 197 -5.76 3.01 13.56
CA ALA A 197 -7.04 3.43 14.15
C ALA A 197 -8.15 3.47 13.10
N VAL A 198 -7.88 4.06 11.93
CA VAL A 198 -8.87 4.10 10.84
C VAL A 198 -9.25 2.69 10.37
N ILE A 199 -8.30 1.78 10.23
CA ILE A 199 -8.61 0.38 9.91
C ILE A 199 -9.43 -0.27 11.03
N HIS A 200 -9.04 -0.06 12.28
CA HIS A 200 -9.71 -0.63 13.44
C HIS A 200 -11.16 -0.20 13.52
N TYR A 201 -11.44 1.10 13.44
CA TYR A 201 -12.79 1.63 13.65
C TYR A 201 -13.70 1.49 12.42
N PHE A 202 -13.17 1.45 11.19
CA PHE A 202 -13.99 1.52 9.97
C PHE A 202 -13.97 0.28 9.12
N LEU A 203 -12.98 -0.61 9.26
CA LEU A 203 -12.89 -1.84 8.47
C LEU A 203 -12.89 -3.13 9.30
N ASN A 204 -12.56 -3.08 10.59
CA ASN A 204 -12.22 -4.26 11.37
C ASN A 204 -13.39 -5.24 11.63
N ARG A 205 -14.61 -4.82 11.51
CA ARG A 205 -15.79 -5.69 11.69
C ARG A 205 -16.09 -6.56 10.44
N GLN A 206 -15.42 -6.31 9.33
CA GLN A 206 -15.69 -6.98 8.05
C GLN A 206 -14.52 -7.81 7.53
N VAL A 207 -13.41 -7.84 8.22
CA VAL A 207 -12.22 -8.57 7.78
C VAL A 207 -12.05 -9.81 8.66
N PRO A 208 -12.60 -10.96 8.26
CA PRO A 208 -12.38 -12.20 8.98
C PRO A 208 -10.89 -12.59 8.90
N PRO A 209 -10.34 -13.22 9.95
CA PRO A 209 -9.01 -13.78 9.86
C PRO A 209 -8.99 -14.93 8.86
N PRO A 210 -8.11 -14.91 7.85
CA PRO A 210 -7.05 -15.90 7.92
C PRO A 210 -5.68 -15.30 7.71
N ILE A 211 -5.59 -14.01 7.45
CA ILE A 211 -4.29 -13.34 7.50
C ILE A 211 -4.19 -12.73 8.89
N ARG A 212 -3.44 -13.36 9.77
CA ARG A 212 -3.15 -12.80 11.09
C ARG A 212 -2.66 -11.37 10.92
N LEU A 213 -3.07 -10.47 11.80
CA LEU A 213 -2.60 -9.08 11.79
C LEU A 213 -1.07 -9.02 11.74
N GLU A 214 -0.41 -9.95 12.38
CA GLU A 214 1.03 -10.18 12.31
C GLU A 214 1.53 -10.39 10.87
N GLU A 215 0.82 -11.15 10.06
CA GLU A 215 1.16 -11.37 8.65
C GLU A 215 0.87 -10.15 7.78
N ARG A 216 -0.20 -9.41 8.07
CA ARG A 216 -0.48 -8.11 7.41
C ARG A 216 0.56 -7.06 7.75
N PHE A 217 1.09 -7.11 8.98
CA PHE A 217 2.12 -6.22 9.43
C PHE A 217 3.53 -6.75 9.12
N CYS A 218 3.71 -8.04 8.90
CA CYS A 218 4.99 -8.69 8.61
C CYS A 218 5.53 -8.42 7.19
N CYS A 219 4.76 -7.78 6.31
CA CYS A 219 5.25 -7.29 5.01
C CYS A 219 6.30 -6.16 5.13
N ARG A 220 7.11 -6.12 6.18
CA ARG A 220 7.66 -4.91 6.76
C ARG A 220 9.14 -4.77 6.84
N HIS A 221 9.91 -5.56 6.24
CA HIS A 221 11.34 -5.31 6.22
C HIS A 221 11.73 -4.69 4.88
N GLY A 222 11.78 -3.37 4.88
CA GLY A 222 12.38 -2.60 3.81
C GLY A 222 11.50 -1.49 3.24
N SER A 223 12.11 -0.43 2.90
CA SER A 223 11.69 0.90 2.48
C SER A 223 10.73 0.99 1.29
N VAL A 224 10.06 -0.07 0.90
CA VAL A 224 9.16 -0.08 -0.25
C VAL A 224 7.82 -0.65 0.19
N ALA A 225 7.03 0.17 0.86
CA ALA A 225 5.72 -0.19 1.39
C ALA A 225 4.75 -0.68 0.32
N SER A 226 4.94 -0.24 -0.89
CA SER A 226 4.15 -0.63 -2.05
C SER A 226 4.65 -1.88 -2.75
N SER A 227 5.81 -2.38 -2.40
CA SER A 227 6.40 -3.62 -2.92
C SER A 227 6.36 -4.76 -1.92
N SER A 228 5.53 -4.66 -0.87
CA SER A 228 5.34 -5.77 0.08
C SER A 228 4.95 -7.05 -0.66
N MET A 229 4.12 -6.92 -1.69
CA MET A 229 3.75 -8.03 -2.58
C MET A 229 4.97 -8.64 -3.28
N GLY A 230 5.80 -7.84 -3.93
CA GLY A 230 6.98 -8.34 -4.65
C GLY A 230 7.95 -9.14 -3.78
N ARG A 231 8.10 -8.78 -2.50
CA ARG A 231 9.00 -9.51 -1.59
C ARG A 231 8.44 -10.81 -1.06
N HIS A 232 7.14 -10.89 -0.79
CA HIS A 232 6.52 -12.15 -0.38
C HIS A 232 6.49 -13.12 -1.54
N SER A 233 6.11 -12.66 -2.71
CA SER A 233 6.15 -13.47 -3.93
C SER A 233 7.57 -13.90 -4.26
N ALA A 234 8.56 -13.02 -4.11
CA ALA A 234 9.96 -13.36 -4.31
C ALA A 234 10.48 -14.40 -3.29
N LYS A 235 10.13 -14.28 -2.01
CA LYS A 235 10.50 -15.27 -0.98
C LYS A 235 9.81 -16.62 -1.19
N TRP A 236 8.54 -16.61 -1.56
CA TRP A 236 7.82 -17.84 -1.89
C TRP A 236 8.42 -18.50 -3.12
N LEU A 237 8.68 -17.73 -4.16
CA LEU A 237 9.27 -18.20 -5.40
C LEU A 237 10.67 -18.76 -5.19
N ALA A 238 11.51 -18.09 -4.39
CA ALA A 238 12.83 -18.56 -4.01
C ALA A 238 12.77 -19.92 -3.27
N ARG A 239 11.80 -20.07 -2.36
CA ARG A 239 11.58 -21.37 -1.69
C ARG A 239 11.10 -22.43 -2.67
N ALA A 240 10.19 -22.10 -3.58
CA ALA A 240 9.70 -23.02 -4.61
C ALA A 240 10.81 -23.44 -5.59
N LEU A 241 11.80 -22.57 -5.84
CA LEU A 241 12.96 -22.87 -6.68
C LEU A 241 14.15 -23.50 -5.90
N GLY A 242 13.95 -23.81 -4.61
CA GLY A 242 15.00 -24.45 -3.79
C GLY A 242 16.12 -23.52 -3.33
N HIS A 243 15.98 -22.21 -3.49
CA HIS A 243 16.95 -21.24 -3.00
C HIS A 243 16.71 -20.93 -1.52
N GLN A 244 17.70 -21.22 -0.67
CA GLN A 244 17.69 -20.81 0.73
C GLN A 244 17.97 -19.30 0.83
N PRO A 245 17.23 -18.55 1.65
CA PRO A 245 17.58 -17.17 1.93
C PRO A 245 18.94 -17.13 2.63
N ILE A 246 19.85 -16.34 2.12
CA ILE A 246 21.12 -16.05 2.82
C ILE A 246 20.73 -15.32 4.10
N ASN A 247 20.89 -15.99 5.25
CA ASN A 247 20.72 -15.38 6.55
C ASN A 247 21.88 -14.41 6.78
N GLY A 248 21.60 -13.14 6.74
CA GLY A 248 22.56 -12.13 7.12
C GLY A 248 22.52 -10.89 6.20
N ALA A 249 21.65 -9.97 6.50
CA ALA A 249 21.83 -8.51 6.45
C ALA A 249 20.57 -7.83 7.01
#